data_b2e300b47b9723247ce005b5e6fa73c5
#
_entry.id   b2e300b47b9723247ce005b5e6fa73c5
#
_cell.length_a   1.000
_cell.length_b   1.000
_cell.length_c   1.000
_cell.angle_alpha   90.00
_cell.angle_beta   90.00
_cell.angle_gamma   90.00
#
_symmetry.space_group_name_H-M   'P 1'
#
loop_
_entity.id
_entity.type
_entity.pdbx_description
1 polymer ?
#
loop_
_entity_poly.entity_id
_entity_poly.type
_entity_poly.pdbx_seq_one_letter_code
_entity_poly.pdbx_strand_id
1 'polypeptide(L)'
;MPKQNPDYRVELAKLINGYLAEREWSPARLARESGQSKATISRITNYGSKNNEYRPSRRTIIAIGTALHLIDKQEEEWQRLLDTAFPEERISIDMAKRGCSVSDIDVELSKRKLPLLSAKVLSDTTPES
;
A
#
# COMPACT_ATOMS: atom_id res chain seq x y z
N MET A 1 -7.01 17.67 17.07
CA MET A 1 -7.14 17.12 16.71
C MET A 1 -6.75 16.28 16.44
N PRO A 2 -6.73 15.78 16.35
CA PRO A 2 -6.32 15.00 16.15
C PRO A 2 -6.29 14.55 15.27
N LYS A 3 -5.91 14.35 14.98
CA LYS A 3 -5.87 13.87 14.13
C LYS A 3 -5.72 12.74 14.14
N GLN A 4 -5.93 12.00 13.86
CA GLN A 4 -5.93 10.77 13.84
C GLN A 4 -4.99 10.31 12.93
N ASN A 5 -4.78 9.09 12.70
CA ASN A 5 -3.83 8.57 11.78
C ASN A 5 -4.27 8.85 10.39
N PRO A 6 -3.42 9.42 9.57
CA PRO A 6 -3.80 9.68 8.20
C PRO A 6 -4.05 8.36 7.50
N ASP A 7 -4.93 8.37 6.55
CA ASP A 7 -5.18 7.18 5.77
C ASP A 7 -3.92 6.90 4.96
N TYR A 8 -3.41 5.68 5.03
CA TYR A 8 -2.18 5.33 4.33
C TYR A 8 -2.30 5.52 2.83
N ARG A 9 -3.52 5.45 2.30
CA ARG A 9 -3.70 5.62 0.85
C ARG A 9 -3.51 7.06 0.42
N VAL A 10 -3.78 8.00 1.32
CA VAL A 10 -3.50 9.40 1.05
C VAL A 10 -1.99 9.60 1.00
N GLU A 11 -1.26 8.97 1.94
CA GLU A 11 0.19 9.09 1.95
C GLU A 11 0.79 8.42 0.72
N LEU A 12 0.21 7.31 0.28
CA LEU A 12 0.67 6.63 -0.92
C LEU A 12 0.49 7.51 -2.14
N ALA A 13 -0.66 8.17 -2.25
CA ALA A 13 -0.92 9.08 -3.37
C ALA A 13 0.09 10.21 -3.39
N LYS A 14 0.38 10.79 -2.21
CA LYS A 14 1.34 11.87 -2.13
C LYS A 14 2.73 11.41 -2.53
N LEU A 15 3.11 10.23 -2.09
CA LEU A 15 4.43 9.70 -2.38
C LEU A 15 4.61 9.47 -3.88
N ILE A 16 3.63 8.83 -4.50
CA ILE A 16 3.73 8.55 -5.93
C ILE A 16 3.68 9.85 -6.73
N ASN A 17 2.80 10.77 -6.35
CA ASN A 17 2.75 12.05 -7.05
C ASN A 17 4.08 12.81 -6.91
N GLY A 18 4.75 12.66 -5.78
CA GLY A 18 6.07 13.26 -5.60
C GLY A 18 7.08 12.68 -6.57
N TYR A 19 7.08 11.36 -6.76
CA TYR A 19 7.98 10.74 -7.72
C TYR A 19 7.69 11.24 -9.14
N LEU A 20 6.41 11.39 -9.48
CA LEU A 20 6.05 11.87 -10.81
C LEU A 20 6.51 13.30 -11.01
N ALA A 21 6.34 14.13 -9.98
CA ALA A 21 6.76 15.52 -10.08
C ALA A 21 8.28 15.63 -10.29
N GLU A 22 9.03 14.81 -9.57
CA GLU A 22 10.48 14.81 -9.71
C GLU A 22 10.92 14.45 -11.12
N ARG A 23 10.18 13.58 -11.77
CA ARG A 23 10.55 13.12 -13.09
C ARG A 23 9.83 13.86 -14.20
N GLU A 24 8.91 14.73 -13.82
CA GLU A 24 8.09 15.45 -14.78
C GLU A 24 7.28 14.49 -15.64
N TRP A 25 6.79 13.45 -15.01
CA TRP A 25 5.94 12.47 -15.68
C TRP A 25 4.48 12.75 -15.36
N SER A 26 3.62 12.53 -16.32
CA SER A 26 2.19 12.59 -16.07
C SER A 26 1.74 11.23 -15.55
N PRO A 27 0.58 11.16 -14.92
CA PRO A 27 0.02 9.87 -14.54
C PRO A 27 -0.18 8.96 -15.75
N ALA A 28 -0.51 9.52 -16.91
CA ALA A 28 -0.67 8.72 -18.11
C ALA A 28 0.64 8.07 -18.51
N ARG A 29 1.74 8.76 -18.32
CA ARG A 29 3.04 8.18 -18.63
C ARG A 29 3.35 7.04 -17.66
N LEU A 30 3.03 7.22 -16.38
CA LEU A 30 3.25 6.15 -15.42
C LEU A 30 2.42 4.92 -15.80
N ALA A 31 1.17 5.13 -16.22
CA ALA A 31 0.33 4.02 -16.63
C ALA A 31 0.98 3.26 -17.79
N ARG A 32 1.47 3.99 -18.77
CA ARG A 32 2.09 3.36 -19.91
C ARG A 32 3.37 2.62 -19.53
N GLU A 33 4.23 3.27 -18.76
CA GLU A 33 5.52 2.66 -18.42
C GLU A 33 5.38 1.48 -17.46
N SER A 34 4.34 1.48 -16.63
CA SER A 34 4.14 0.40 -15.69
C SER A 34 3.22 -0.69 -16.20
N GLY A 35 2.65 -0.49 -17.37
CA GLY A 35 1.74 -1.47 -17.93
C GLY A 35 0.39 -1.52 -17.22
N GLN A 36 0.04 -0.47 -16.48
CA GLN A 36 -1.22 -0.43 -15.77
C GLN A 36 -2.21 0.42 -16.53
N SER A 37 -3.49 0.26 -16.23
CA SER A 37 -4.48 1.08 -16.90
C SER A 37 -4.46 2.50 -16.33
N LYS A 38 -4.94 3.44 -17.11
CA LYS A 38 -5.03 4.81 -16.62
C LYS A 38 -5.97 4.88 -15.43
N ALA A 39 -7.03 4.07 -15.43
CA ALA A 39 -7.97 4.06 -14.33
C ALA A 39 -7.29 3.61 -13.04
N THR A 40 -6.44 2.59 -13.12
CA THR A 40 -5.72 2.11 -11.95
C THR A 40 -4.81 3.19 -11.39
N ILE A 41 -4.04 3.83 -12.25
CA ILE A 41 -3.11 4.86 -11.80
C ILE A 41 -3.89 6.06 -11.24
N SER A 42 -5.01 6.40 -11.86
CA SER A 42 -5.84 7.49 -11.37
C SER A 42 -6.37 7.20 -9.97
N ARG A 43 -6.79 5.97 -9.72
CA ARG A 43 -7.30 5.62 -8.41
C ARG A 43 -6.23 5.73 -7.34
N ILE A 44 -4.98 5.44 -7.69
CA ILE A 44 -3.90 5.52 -6.73
C ILE A 44 -3.48 6.96 -6.49
N THR A 45 -3.33 7.73 -7.56
CA THR A 45 -2.79 9.08 -7.43
C THR A 45 -3.82 10.11 -6.98
N ASN A 46 -5.10 9.77 -7.11
CA ASN A 46 -6.16 10.67 -6.71
C ASN A 46 -6.93 10.17 -5.49
N TYR A 47 -6.32 9.33 -4.70
CA TYR A 47 -7.04 8.82 -3.55
C TYR A 47 -7.43 9.96 -2.64
N GLY A 48 -8.58 9.88 -2.08
CA GLY A 48 -9.06 10.94 -1.22
C GLY A 48 -10.21 11.70 -1.82
N SER A 49 -10.41 11.56 -3.14
CA SER A 49 -11.49 12.25 -3.72
C SER A 49 -12.61 11.29 -3.69
N LYS A 50 -13.59 11.48 -3.10
CA LYS A 50 -14.73 10.76 -3.05
C LYS A 50 -14.80 9.34 -3.10
N ASN A 51 -15.07 8.67 -2.10
CA ASN A 51 -15.41 7.26 -2.04
C ASN A 51 -14.47 6.32 -2.74
N ASN A 52 -13.24 6.73 -2.91
CA ASN A 52 -12.30 5.87 -3.57
C ASN A 52 -11.70 4.95 -2.53
N GLU A 53 -12.08 3.69 -2.54
CA GLU A 53 -11.56 2.73 -1.59
C GLU A 53 -10.58 1.76 -2.22
N TYR A 54 -10.10 2.08 -3.39
CA TYR A 54 -9.19 1.20 -4.11
C TYR A 54 -7.90 1.01 -3.34
N ARG A 55 -7.44 -0.22 -3.30
CA ARG A 55 -6.17 -0.54 -2.70
C ARG A 55 -5.34 -1.28 -3.73
N PRO A 56 -4.16 -0.78 -4.09
CA PRO A 56 -3.37 -1.45 -5.13
C PRO A 56 -2.83 -2.78 -4.63
N SER A 57 -2.66 -3.71 -5.57
CA SER A 57 -2.10 -5.00 -5.24
C SER A 57 -0.57 -4.88 -5.21
N ARG A 58 0.09 -5.87 -4.65
CA ARG A 58 1.55 -5.87 -4.66
C ARG A 58 2.10 -5.85 -6.08
N ARG A 59 1.43 -6.55 -6.99
CA ARG A 59 1.89 -6.58 -8.39
C ARG A 59 1.87 -5.17 -8.98
N THR A 60 0.82 -4.41 -8.69
CA THR A 60 0.72 -3.05 -9.20
C THR A 60 1.84 -2.19 -8.62
N ILE A 61 2.12 -2.33 -7.33
CA ILE A 61 3.17 -1.53 -6.71
C ILE A 61 4.55 -1.93 -7.24
N ILE A 62 4.76 -3.23 -7.48
CA ILE A 62 6.02 -3.68 -8.08
C ILE A 62 6.18 -3.08 -9.47
N ALA A 63 5.10 -3.06 -10.26
CA ALA A 63 5.15 -2.51 -11.61
C ALA A 63 5.50 -1.01 -11.55
N ILE A 64 4.91 -0.29 -10.61
CA ILE A 64 5.20 1.12 -10.45
C ILE A 64 6.65 1.33 -10.02
N GLY A 65 7.11 0.54 -9.05
CA GLY A 65 8.50 0.64 -8.60
C GLY A 65 9.50 0.33 -9.69
N THR A 66 9.15 -0.61 -10.55
CA THR A 66 10.00 -0.96 -11.68
C THR A 66 10.03 0.18 -12.69
N ALA A 67 8.86 0.72 -13.03
CA ALA A 67 8.77 1.79 -14.02
C ALA A 67 9.53 3.04 -13.56
N LEU A 68 9.50 3.33 -12.27
CA LEU A 68 10.16 4.50 -11.73
C LEU A 68 11.63 4.23 -11.38
N HIS A 69 12.10 3.02 -11.59
CA HIS A 69 13.46 2.60 -11.29
C HIS A 69 13.82 2.73 -9.81
N LEU A 70 12.82 2.50 -8.96
CA LEU A 70 13.09 2.53 -7.53
C LEU A 70 13.75 1.23 -7.10
N ILE A 71 13.28 0.11 -7.64
CA ILE A 71 13.76 -1.19 -7.20
C ILE A 71 15.23 -1.37 -7.55
N ASP A 72 15.60 -0.98 -8.74
CA ASP A 72 16.97 -1.21 -9.18
C ASP A 72 17.94 -0.08 -8.81
N LYS A 73 17.43 1.13 -8.56
CA LYS A 73 18.32 2.25 -8.32
C LYS A 73 18.12 3.01 -7.04
N GLN A 74 16.99 2.86 -6.39
CA GLN A 74 16.71 3.65 -5.19
C GLN A 74 16.06 2.77 -4.15
N GLU A 75 16.83 1.82 -3.65
CA GLU A 75 16.30 0.83 -2.72
C GLU A 75 15.60 1.42 -1.51
N GLU A 76 16.10 2.50 -0.97
CA GLU A 76 15.47 3.11 0.19
C GLU A 76 14.10 3.67 -0.17
N GLU A 77 13.97 4.26 -1.34
CA GLU A 77 12.68 4.76 -1.77
C GLU A 77 11.72 3.61 -2.08
N TRP A 78 12.25 2.51 -2.63
CA TRP A 78 11.43 1.35 -2.87
C TRP A 78 10.88 0.81 -1.56
N GLN A 79 11.72 0.76 -0.53
CA GLN A 79 11.25 0.28 0.76
C GLN A 79 10.21 1.22 1.35
N ARG A 80 10.40 2.53 1.16
CA ARG A 80 9.42 3.51 1.61
C ARG A 80 8.08 3.31 0.91
N LEU A 81 8.12 3.04 -0.39
CA LEU A 81 6.91 2.82 -1.16
C LEU A 81 6.19 1.57 -0.65
N LEU A 82 6.92 0.50 -0.41
CA LEU A 82 6.32 -0.72 0.11
C LEU A 82 5.69 -0.49 1.48
N ASP A 83 6.41 0.18 2.36
CA ASP A 83 5.90 0.42 3.71
C ASP A 83 4.67 1.31 3.69
N THR A 84 4.62 2.24 2.77
CA THR A 84 3.48 3.14 2.65
C THR A 84 2.27 2.42 2.06
N ALA A 85 2.49 1.59 1.05
CA ALA A 85 1.39 0.89 0.39
C ALA A 85 0.85 -0.25 1.24
N PHE A 86 1.74 -0.90 2.02
CA PHE A 86 1.34 -2.06 2.80
C PHE A 86 1.81 -1.95 4.24
N PRO A 87 1.27 -0.98 4.98
CA PRO A 87 1.69 -0.76 6.36
C PRO A 87 1.44 -1.98 7.24
N GLU A 88 0.46 -2.80 6.88
CA GLU A 88 0.18 -3.98 7.67
C GLU A 88 1.35 -4.96 7.66
N GLU A 89 2.13 -4.99 6.58
CA GLU A 89 3.26 -5.90 6.52
C GLU A 89 4.35 -5.48 7.50
N ARG A 90 4.65 -4.19 7.53
CA ARG A 90 5.67 -3.70 8.43
C ARG A 90 5.26 -3.88 9.88
N ILE A 91 4.03 -3.54 10.19
CA ILE A 91 3.50 -3.67 11.54
C ILE A 91 3.55 -5.13 11.96
N SER A 92 3.12 -6.04 11.08
CA SER A 92 3.06 -7.45 11.41
C SER A 92 4.44 -8.01 11.65
N ILE A 93 5.39 -7.66 10.81
CA ILE A 93 6.74 -8.17 10.94
C ILE A 93 7.39 -7.65 12.21
N ASP A 94 7.22 -6.37 12.51
CA ASP A 94 7.80 -5.79 13.71
C ASP A 94 7.23 -6.44 14.97
N MET A 95 5.92 -6.67 14.98
CA MET A 95 5.29 -7.32 16.13
C MET A 95 5.72 -8.78 16.25
N ALA A 96 5.84 -9.46 15.12
CA ALA A 96 6.28 -10.85 15.14
C ALA A 96 7.70 -10.96 15.69
N LYS A 97 8.54 -9.99 15.36
CA LYS A 97 9.91 -9.99 15.90
C LYS A 97 9.93 -9.84 17.41
N ARG A 98 8.90 -9.25 17.97
CA ARG A 98 8.80 -9.10 19.41
C ARG A 98 8.09 -10.28 20.07
N GLY A 99 7.77 -11.31 19.29
CA GLY A 99 7.14 -12.50 19.83
C GLY A 99 5.62 -12.45 19.93
N CYS A 100 4.97 -11.47 19.31
CA CYS A 100 3.53 -11.40 19.36
C CYS A 100 2.90 -12.51 18.54
N SER A 101 1.73 -12.98 18.97
CA SER A 101 1.04 -14.03 18.25
C SER A 101 0.26 -13.43 17.07
N VAL A 102 -0.18 -14.27 16.17
CA VAL A 102 -1.01 -13.82 15.06
C VAL A 102 -2.26 -13.13 15.59
N SER A 103 -2.83 -13.66 16.66
CA SER A 103 -4.02 -13.06 17.25
C SER A 103 -3.75 -11.65 17.75
N ASP A 104 -2.60 -11.44 18.42
CA ASP A 104 -2.24 -10.13 18.92
C ASP A 104 -2.05 -9.15 17.75
N ILE A 105 -1.41 -9.62 16.71
CA ILE A 105 -1.16 -8.78 15.54
C ILE A 105 -2.48 -8.40 14.88
N ASP A 106 -3.39 -9.35 14.77
CA ASP A 106 -4.69 -9.08 14.15
C ASP A 106 -5.48 -8.05 14.94
N VAL A 107 -5.38 -8.06 16.26
CA VAL A 107 -6.06 -7.08 17.08
C VAL A 107 -5.53 -5.68 16.72
N GLU A 108 -4.21 -5.56 16.60
CA GLU A 108 -3.62 -4.27 16.28
C GLU A 108 -4.00 -3.82 14.86
N LEU A 109 -3.96 -4.75 13.91
CA LEU A 109 -4.33 -4.42 12.52
C LEU A 109 -5.78 -3.99 12.45
N SER A 110 -6.63 -4.67 13.20
CA SER A 110 -8.05 -4.34 13.21
C SER A 110 -8.28 -2.92 13.74
N LYS A 111 -7.53 -2.53 14.79
CA LYS A 111 -7.67 -1.19 15.31
C LYS A 111 -7.30 -0.15 14.28
N ARG A 112 -6.39 -0.46 13.39
CA ARG A 112 -5.93 0.47 12.36
C ARG A 112 -6.69 0.30 11.05
N LYS A 113 -7.69 -0.58 11.04
CA LYS A 113 -8.50 -0.85 9.86
C LYS A 113 -7.67 -1.35 8.69
N LEU A 114 -6.68 -2.17 9.02
CA LEU A 114 -5.81 -2.77 8.01
C LEU A 114 -6.17 -4.25 7.84
N PRO A 115 -5.80 -4.85 6.72
CA PRO A 115 -6.08 -6.26 6.51
C PRO A 115 -5.42 -7.13 7.57
N LEU A 116 -6.10 -8.18 7.98
CA LEU A 116 -5.61 -9.06 9.01
C LEU A 116 -4.70 -10.14 8.43
N LEU A 117 -3.86 -10.71 9.28
CA LEU A 117 -3.01 -11.80 8.83
C LEU A 117 -3.83 -13.05 8.59
N SER A 118 -4.80 -13.29 9.47
CA SER A 118 -5.59 -14.49 9.35
C SER A 118 -6.72 -14.24 8.40
N ALA A 119 -6.36 -14.02 7.25
CA ALA A 119 -7.30 -13.67 6.30
C ALA A 119 -8.55 -14.38 6.24
N LYS A 120 -8.64 -15.46 6.67
CA LYS A 120 -9.77 -16.14 6.52
C LYS A 120 -10.79 -15.87 7.36
N VAL A 121 -10.48 -15.24 8.18
CA VAL A 121 -11.36 -14.96 9.03
C VAL A 121 -12.65 -14.80 8.57
N LEU A 122 -12.84 -14.17 7.85
CA LEU A 122 -14.05 -13.86 7.53
C LEU A 122 -14.77 -14.79 6.92
N SER A 123 -14.51 -15.15 6.40
CA SER A 123 -15.28 -15.93 5.67
C SER A 123 -15.36 -17.17 6.05
N ASP A 124 -15.27 -17.43 6.32
CA ASP A 124 -15.37 -18.43 6.37
C ASP A 124 -15.48 -19.26 6.74
N THR A 125 -15.61 -19.61 6.67
CA THR A 125 -15.92 -20.39 7.03
C THR A 125 -15.46 -21.54 6.80
N THR A 126 -15.05 -21.97 6.69
CA THR A 126 -14.55 -23.00 6.32
C THR A 126 -13.89 -23.62 7.17
N PRO A 127 -13.87 -24.23 7.50
CA PRO A 127 -13.22 -24.80 8.25
C PRO A 127 -12.20 -25.39 8.14
N GLU A 128 -11.92 -25.65 8.17
CA GLU A 128 -11.10 -26.16 8.16
C GLU A 128 -10.61 -26.49 8.60
N SER A 129 -10.73 -26.56 8.60
CA SER A 129 -10.36 -26.88 8.91
C SER A 129 -10.00 -26.95 9.29
#